data_5ed301267ecb0984e6517bcc7592d924
#
_entry.id   5ed301267ecb0984e6517bcc7592d924
#
_cell.length_a   1.000
_cell.length_b   1.000
_cell.length_c   1.000
_cell.angle_alpha   90.00
_cell.angle_beta   90.00
_cell.angle_gamma   90.00
#
_symmetry.space_group_name_H-M   'P 1'
#
loop_
_entity.id
_entity.type
_entity.pdbx_description
1 polymer ?
#
loop_
_entity_poly.entity_id
_entity_poly.type
_entity_poly.pdbx_seq_one_letter_code
_entity_poly.pdbx_strand_id
1 'polypeptide(L)'
;MKLSLPANISKLRKERSMTQEQLAEALGVTFASVSKWERGAATPELNLIAEMADLFEMSIDALIGYEFRNNDRENVIARLKQYCHDRDNEDAFADVEKALQRYPNCFDVIYYSARIYSLRGLTQQNATYSKKSLSLYNRACMLIKQNADPEISDISIRKEMAGIHLALGEYDKGIEILKRNNPCRMNHPLIGQTLASSCNDPEGALPYLSMALLDLTVTHMEVAMGYLNAFCKTKDYQNALALVDWALAFYPGLKNPEKRSYMDKNEAFLWAIRADIQ
;
A
#
# COMPACT_ATOMS: atom_id res chain seq x y z
N MET A 1 -18.88 -12.63 5.95
CA MET A 1 -20.23 -12.05 5.80
C MET A 1 -21.10 -12.66 6.89
N LYS A 2 -21.60 -11.85 7.80
CA LYS A 2 -22.46 -12.32 8.89
C LYS A 2 -23.88 -11.91 8.50
N LEU A 3 -24.71 -12.88 8.10
CA LEU A 3 -26.12 -12.62 7.82
C LEU A 3 -26.83 -12.33 9.14
N SER A 4 -27.71 -11.34 9.14
CA SER A 4 -28.45 -10.91 10.33
C SER A 4 -29.91 -11.38 10.29
N LEU A 5 -30.25 -12.36 9.44
CA LEU A 5 -31.59 -12.87 9.23
C LEU A 5 -32.34 -13.22 10.54
N PRO A 6 -31.78 -13.96 11.54
CA PRO A 6 -32.47 -14.27 12.78
C PRO A 6 -32.90 -13.02 13.57
N ALA A 7 -31.97 -12.05 13.68
CA ALA A 7 -32.24 -10.81 14.39
C ALA A 7 -33.28 -9.95 13.64
N ASN A 8 -33.20 -9.91 12.31
CA ASN A 8 -34.13 -9.14 11.47
C ASN A 8 -35.55 -9.73 11.53
N ILE A 9 -35.71 -11.06 11.46
CA ILE A 9 -37.06 -11.70 11.63
C ILE A 9 -37.68 -11.28 12.93
N SER A 10 -36.93 -11.43 14.05
CA SER A 10 -37.44 -11.08 15.37
C SER A 10 -37.77 -9.59 15.50
N LYS A 11 -36.94 -8.71 14.96
CA LYS A 11 -37.12 -7.26 14.98
C LYS A 11 -38.36 -6.85 14.17
N LEU A 12 -38.47 -7.28 12.92
CA LEU A 12 -39.58 -6.92 12.02
C LEU A 12 -40.93 -7.45 12.50
N ARG A 13 -40.97 -8.69 13.01
CA ARG A 13 -42.18 -9.23 13.64
C ARG A 13 -42.67 -8.35 14.79
N LYS A 14 -41.74 -7.93 15.67
CA LYS A 14 -42.08 -7.05 16.82
C LYS A 14 -42.51 -5.67 16.36
N GLU A 15 -41.90 -5.10 15.36
CA GLU A 15 -42.30 -3.81 14.76
C GLU A 15 -43.73 -3.84 14.20
N ARG A 16 -44.19 -5.01 13.72
CA ARG A 16 -45.57 -5.22 13.29
C ARG A 16 -46.48 -5.71 14.42
N SER A 17 -46.02 -5.71 15.68
CA SER A 17 -46.77 -6.16 16.86
C SER A 17 -47.31 -7.58 16.76
N MET A 18 -46.66 -8.46 16.00
CA MET A 18 -47.03 -9.86 15.81
C MET A 18 -46.41 -10.75 16.89
N THR A 19 -47.15 -11.80 17.35
CA THR A 19 -46.55 -12.91 18.10
C THR A 19 -45.85 -13.90 17.17
N GLN A 20 -45.04 -14.82 17.71
CA GLN A 20 -44.42 -15.88 16.90
C GLN A 20 -45.45 -16.82 16.28
N GLU A 21 -46.57 -17.05 16.98
CA GLU A 21 -47.73 -17.84 16.48
C GLU A 21 -48.38 -17.13 15.28
N GLN A 22 -48.60 -15.83 15.35
CA GLN A 22 -49.21 -15.06 14.27
C GLN A 22 -48.28 -15.00 13.02
N LEU A 23 -46.99 -14.89 13.22
CA LEU A 23 -46.04 -14.98 12.10
C LEU A 23 -46.04 -16.40 11.49
N ALA A 24 -46.10 -17.43 12.32
CA ALA A 24 -46.16 -18.81 11.86
C ALA A 24 -47.44 -19.09 11.04
N GLU A 25 -48.58 -18.58 11.50
CA GLU A 25 -49.87 -18.67 10.80
C GLU A 25 -49.81 -17.95 9.45
N ALA A 26 -49.27 -16.71 9.41
CA ALA A 26 -49.14 -15.92 8.18
C ALA A 26 -48.27 -16.58 7.11
N LEU A 27 -47.27 -17.39 7.52
CA LEU A 27 -46.36 -18.10 6.66
C LEU A 27 -46.71 -19.58 6.44
N GLY A 28 -47.83 -20.08 7.01
CA GLY A 28 -48.25 -21.48 6.90
C GLY A 28 -47.28 -22.48 7.53
N VAL A 29 -46.52 -22.07 8.56
CA VAL A 29 -45.51 -22.91 9.24
C VAL A 29 -45.82 -23.11 10.71
N THR A 30 -45.01 -23.92 11.40
CA THR A 30 -45.20 -24.15 12.85
C THR A 30 -44.55 -23.04 13.68
N PHE A 31 -45.11 -22.74 14.86
CA PHE A 31 -44.47 -21.88 15.87
C PHE A 31 -43.01 -22.29 16.15
N ALA A 32 -42.76 -23.60 16.25
CA ALA A 32 -41.43 -24.13 16.52
C ALA A 32 -40.41 -23.76 15.40
N SER A 33 -40.88 -23.64 14.16
CA SER A 33 -40.04 -23.20 13.02
C SER A 33 -39.63 -21.73 13.20
N VAL A 34 -40.58 -20.83 13.43
CA VAL A 34 -40.30 -19.39 13.65
C VAL A 34 -39.39 -19.21 14.86
N SER A 35 -39.64 -19.91 15.97
CA SER A 35 -38.78 -19.84 17.15
C SER A 35 -37.34 -20.30 16.90
N LYS A 36 -37.13 -21.34 16.06
CA LYS A 36 -35.79 -21.79 15.66
C LYS A 36 -35.09 -20.76 14.77
N TRP A 37 -35.82 -20.13 13.86
CA TRP A 37 -35.26 -19.10 12.96
C TRP A 37 -34.80 -17.86 13.74
N GLU A 38 -35.63 -17.34 14.65
CA GLU A 38 -35.27 -16.16 15.46
C GLU A 38 -34.07 -16.41 16.39
N ARG A 39 -33.87 -17.67 16.84
CA ARG A 39 -32.70 -18.06 17.65
C ARG A 39 -31.47 -18.44 16.80
N GLY A 40 -31.59 -18.45 15.46
CA GLY A 40 -30.52 -18.89 14.55
C GLY A 40 -30.23 -20.40 14.62
N ALA A 41 -31.14 -21.22 15.21
CA ALA A 41 -30.99 -22.68 15.30
C ALA A 41 -31.34 -23.40 13.98
N ALA A 42 -32.06 -22.72 13.07
CA ALA A 42 -32.36 -23.18 11.73
C ALA A 42 -32.49 -21.97 10.80
N THR A 43 -32.34 -22.22 9.50
CA THR A 43 -32.56 -21.21 8.45
C THR A 43 -33.83 -21.56 7.70
N PRO A 44 -34.75 -20.59 7.43
CA PRO A 44 -35.89 -20.81 6.54
C PRO A 44 -35.48 -21.24 5.16
N GLU A 45 -36.34 -21.96 4.47
CA GLU A 45 -36.17 -22.21 3.02
C GLU A 45 -36.32 -20.91 2.23
N LEU A 46 -35.71 -20.89 1.02
CA LEU A 46 -35.64 -19.67 0.19
C LEU A 46 -37.03 -19.10 -0.12
N ASN A 47 -38.02 -19.95 -0.39
CA ASN A 47 -39.40 -19.52 -0.65
C ASN A 47 -40.00 -18.78 0.52
N LEU A 48 -39.79 -19.30 1.76
CA LEU A 48 -40.25 -18.66 2.97
C LEU A 48 -39.54 -17.35 3.28
N ILE A 49 -38.27 -17.23 2.88
CA ILE A 49 -37.56 -15.95 2.96
C ILE A 49 -38.20 -14.92 2.02
N ALA A 50 -38.57 -15.32 0.80
CA ALA A 50 -39.25 -14.45 -0.16
C ALA A 50 -40.64 -14.03 0.37
N GLU A 51 -41.44 -14.99 0.88
CA GLU A 51 -42.76 -14.71 1.50
C GLU A 51 -42.64 -13.77 2.70
N MET A 52 -41.62 -13.95 3.52
CA MET A 52 -41.34 -13.02 4.65
C MET A 52 -40.96 -11.63 4.16
N ALA A 53 -40.15 -11.52 3.07
CA ALA A 53 -39.79 -10.25 2.50
C ALA A 53 -41.02 -9.49 1.99
N ASP A 54 -41.96 -10.20 1.32
CA ASP A 54 -43.24 -9.64 0.87
C ASP A 54 -44.13 -9.29 2.08
N LEU A 55 -44.24 -10.15 3.07
CA LEU A 55 -45.01 -9.90 4.29
C LEU A 55 -44.50 -8.64 5.02
N PHE A 56 -43.19 -8.45 5.08
CA PHE A 56 -42.55 -7.30 5.72
C PHE A 56 -42.38 -6.10 4.81
N GLU A 57 -42.79 -6.16 3.54
CA GLU A 57 -42.72 -5.09 2.53
C GLU A 57 -41.29 -4.57 2.33
N MET A 58 -40.35 -5.50 2.19
CA MET A 58 -38.94 -5.16 1.99
C MET A 58 -38.27 -6.10 0.99
N SER A 59 -37.05 -5.75 0.56
CA SER A 59 -36.28 -6.65 -0.29
C SER A 59 -35.70 -7.85 0.51
N ILE A 60 -35.49 -8.98 -0.17
CA ILE A 60 -34.84 -10.15 0.43
C ILE A 60 -33.44 -9.77 0.96
N ASP A 61 -32.70 -8.94 0.24
CA ASP A 61 -31.36 -8.47 0.66
C ASP A 61 -31.42 -7.75 2.01
N ALA A 62 -32.41 -6.85 2.19
CA ALA A 62 -32.61 -6.14 3.44
C ALA A 62 -33.02 -7.10 4.57
N LEU A 63 -33.90 -8.06 4.28
CA LEU A 63 -34.34 -9.06 5.25
C LEU A 63 -33.19 -9.94 5.74
N ILE A 64 -32.33 -10.44 4.84
CA ILE A 64 -31.18 -11.27 5.21
C ILE A 64 -30.00 -10.45 5.74
N GLY A 65 -30.07 -9.12 5.65
CA GLY A 65 -28.97 -8.23 6.03
C GLY A 65 -27.79 -8.33 5.06
N TYR A 66 -28.08 -8.54 3.78
CA TYR A 66 -27.08 -8.56 2.72
C TYR A 66 -26.80 -7.15 2.23
N GLU A 67 -25.59 -6.69 2.44
CA GLU A 67 -25.08 -5.47 1.79
C GLU A 67 -24.42 -5.85 0.46
N PHE A 68 -24.97 -5.34 -0.64
CA PHE A 68 -24.37 -5.51 -1.95
C PHE A 68 -23.03 -4.79 -1.98
N ARG A 69 -21.96 -5.53 -1.79
CA ARG A 69 -20.61 -5.02 -2.09
C ARG A 69 -20.39 -5.16 -3.60
N ASN A 70 -20.24 -4.03 -4.26
CA ASN A 70 -19.86 -4.06 -5.67
C ASN A 70 -18.47 -4.71 -5.78
N ASN A 71 -18.47 -5.99 -6.18
CA ASN A 71 -17.30 -6.85 -6.25
C ASN A 71 -16.78 -7.04 -7.69
N ASP A 72 -17.11 -6.12 -8.59
CA ASP A 72 -16.44 -6.07 -9.87
C ASP A 72 -14.94 -5.79 -9.67
N ARG A 73 -14.15 -6.10 -10.69
CA ARG A 73 -12.69 -6.04 -10.63
C ARG A 73 -12.18 -4.66 -10.23
N GLU A 74 -12.77 -3.59 -10.75
CA GLU A 74 -12.32 -2.21 -10.55
C GLU A 74 -12.56 -1.76 -9.10
N ASN A 75 -13.73 -2.05 -8.56
CA ASN A 75 -14.06 -1.74 -7.17
C ASN A 75 -13.24 -2.57 -6.18
N VAL A 76 -12.94 -3.84 -6.50
CA VAL A 76 -12.02 -4.66 -5.68
C VAL A 76 -10.63 -4.02 -5.66
N ILE A 77 -10.08 -3.64 -6.82
CA ILE A 77 -8.76 -2.97 -6.91
C ILE A 77 -8.76 -1.65 -6.13
N ALA A 78 -9.81 -0.83 -6.28
CA ALA A 78 -9.92 0.44 -5.57
C ALA A 78 -9.88 0.26 -4.04
N ARG A 79 -10.61 -0.74 -3.50
CA ARG A 79 -10.55 -1.07 -2.07
C ARG A 79 -9.19 -1.56 -1.62
N LEU A 80 -8.53 -2.42 -2.40
CA LEU A 80 -7.18 -2.90 -2.07
C LEU A 80 -6.16 -1.74 -2.07
N LYS A 81 -6.27 -0.78 -3.00
CA LYS A 81 -5.47 0.46 -2.99
C LYS A 81 -5.70 1.25 -1.71
N GLN A 82 -6.96 1.41 -1.29
CA GLN A 82 -7.29 2.12 -0.06
C GLN A 82 -6.70 1.44 1.17
N TYR A 83 -6.73 0.10 1.27
CA TYR A 83 -6.13 -0.64 2.38
C TYR A 83 -4.60 -0.48 2.47
N CYS A 84 -3.92 -0.16 1.36
CA CYS A 84 -2.49 0.18 1.40
C CYS A 84 -2.23 1.53 2.09
N HIS A 85 -3.20 2.43 2.14
CA HIS A 85 -3.10 3.73 2.83
C HIS A 85 -3.66 3.67 4.25
N ASP A 86 -4.73 2.91 4.45
CA ASP A 86 -5.39 2.71 5.75
C ASP A 86 -4.77 1.50 6.47
N ARG A 87 -3.87 1.80 7.42
CA ARG A 87 -3.06 0.78 8.10
C ARG A 87 -3.82 -0.01 9.17
N ASP A 88 -4.96 0.48 9.64
CA ASP A 88 -5.65 -0.07 10.80
C ASP A 88 -6.90 -0.90 10.46
N ASN A 89 -7.15 -1.18 9.18
CA ASN A 89 -8.32 -1.92 8.76
C ASN A 89 -8.16 -3.43 9.02
N GLU A 90 -8.83 -3.94 10.06
CA GLU A 90 -8.81 -5.35 10.45
C GLU A 90 -9.48 -6.27 9.40
N ASP A 91 -10.48 -5.76 8.68
CA ASP A 91 -11.21 -6.53 7.65
C ASP A 91 -10.42 -6.70 6.35
N ALA A 92 -9.30 -5.99 6.17
CA ALA A 92 -8.52 -6.00 4.94
C ALA A 92 -8.08 -7.41 4.53
N PHE A 93 -7.67 -8.26 5.47
CA PHE A 93 -7.21 -9.63 5.15
C PHE A 93 -8.33 -10.52 4.62
N ALA A 94 -9.53 -10.43 5.17
CA ALA A 94 -10.67 -11.21 4.69
C ALA A 94 -11.05 -10.81 3.25
N ASP A 95 -10.99 -9.52 2.94
CA ASP A 95 -11.24 -9.01 1.59
C ASP A 95 -10.09 -9.36 0.63
N VAL A 96 -8.84 -9.31 1.07
CA VAL A 96 -7.65 -9.71 0.29
C VAL A 96 -7.74 -11.18 -0.12
N GLU A 97 -8.04 -12.11 0.81
CA GLU A 97 -8.13 -13.53 0.47
C GLU A 97 -9.28 -13.81 -0.51
N LYS A 98 -10.43 -13.15 -0.34
CA LYS A 98 -11.55 -13.26 -1.30
C LYS A 98 -11.19 -12.69 -2.67
N ALA A 99 -10.49 -11.55 -2.70
CA ALA A 99 -10.04 -10.93 -3.94
C ALA A 99 -9.06 -11.85 -4.70
N LEU A 100 -8.09 -12.46 -4.00
CA LEU A 100 -7.13 -13.41 -4.57
C LEU A 100 -7.81 -14.69 -5.11
N GLN A 101 -8.86 -15.18 -4.43
CA GLN A 101 -9.64 -16.32 -4.91
C GLN A 101 -10.47 -15.96 -6.15
N ARG A 102 -11.05 -14.77 -6.20
CA ARG A 102 -11.91 -14.32 -7.30
C ARG A 102 -11.13 -13.91 -8.53
N TYR A 103 -9.95 -13.31 -8.36
CA TYR A 103 -9.11 -12.79 -9.43
C TYR A 103 -7.66 -13.31 -9.32
N PRO A 104 -7.46 -14.64 -9.42
CA PRO A 104 -6.16 -15.26 -9.11
C PRO A 104 -5.03 -14.89 -10.08
N ASN A 105 -5.36 -14.38 -11.27
CA ASN A 105 -4.42 -14.02 -12.33
C ASN A 105 -4.52 -12.53 -12.73
N CYS A 106 -5.00 -11.67 -11.85
CA CYS A 106 -5.05 -10.23 -12.05
C CYS A 106 -3.83 -9.58 -11.37
N PHE A 107 -2.99 -8.88 -12.15
CA PHE A 107 -1.79 -8.21 -11.65
C PHE A 107 -2.11 -7.29 -10.47
N ASP A 108 -3.05 -6.33 -10.65
CA ASP A 108 -3.36 -5.34 -9.63
C ASP A 108 -3.81 -5.97 -8.32
N VAL A 109 -4.69 -6.97 -8.39
CA VAL A 109 -5.17 -7.67 -7.20
C VAL A 109 -4.02 -8.33 -6.46
N ILE A 110 -3.14 -9.04 -7.18
CA ILE A 110 -1.99 -9.73 -6.59
C ILE A 110 -0.99 -8.72 -6.01
N TYR A 111 -0.68 -7.66 -6.76
CA TYR A 111 0.28 -6.64 -6.34
C TYR A 111 -0.17 -5.89 -5.08
N TYR A 112 -1.41 -5.37 -5.05
CA TYR A 112 -1.91 -4.67 -3.87
C TYR A 112 -2.11 -5.59 -2.67
N SER A 113 -2.48 -6.86 -2.90
CA SER A 113 -2.49 -7.87 -1.85
C SER A 113 -1.09 -8.10 -1.27
N ALA A 114 -0.06 -8.19 -2.12
CA ALA A 114 1.32 -8.31 -1.68
C ALA A 114 1.75 -7.13 -0.80
N ARG A 115 1.39 -5.89 -1.20
CA ARG A 115 1.68 -4.68 -0.42
C ARG A 115 1.00 -4.70 0.94
N ILE A 116 -0.27 -5.09 1.03
CA ILE A 116 -1.00 -5.19 2.30
C ILE A 116 -0.32 -6.19 3.23
N TYR A 117 0.05 -7.37 2.72
CA TYR A 117 0.80 -8.36 3.49
C TYR A 117 2.18 -7.87 3.90
N SER A 118 2.90 -7.12 3.03
CA SER A 118 4.19 -6.51 3.34
C SER A 118 4.07 -5.51 4.49
N LEU A 119 3.16 -4.57 4.39
CA LEU A 119 2.94 -3.54 5.41
C LEU A 119 2.63 -4.16 6.77
N ARG A 120 1.73 -5.14 6.82
CA ARG A 120 1.38 -5.83 8.07
C ARG A 120 2.52 -6.73 8.58
N GLY A 121 3.23 -7.40 7.68
CA GLY A 121 4.40 -8.20 8.04
C GLY A 121 5.48 -7.38 8.72
N LEU A 122 5.76 -6.18 8.20
CA LEU A 122 6.74 -5.25 8.74
C LEU A 122 6.28 -4.60 10.05
N THR A 123 5.05 -4.08 10.10
CA THR A 123 4.55 -3.37 11.30
C THR A 123 4.32 -4.31 12.49
N GLN A 124 3.87 -5.53 12.25
CA GLN A 124 3.61 -6.53 13.29
C GLN A 124 4.78 -7.50 13.51
N GLN A 125 5.90 -7.32 12.81
CA GLN A 125 7.06 -8.24 12.80
C GLN A 125 6.65 -9.70 12.54
N ASN A 126 5.66 -9.90 11.66
CA ASN A 126 5.09 -11.20 11.37
C ASN A 126 5.72 -11.83 10.11
N ALA A 127 6.66 -12.76 10.33
CA ALA A 127 7.37 -13.43 9.25
C ALA A 127 6.44 -14.23 8.30
N THR A 128 5.29 -14.72 8.76
CA THR A 128 4.33 -15.45 7.91
C THR A 128 3.71 -14.49 6.88
N TYR A 129 3.33 -13.29 7.29
CA TYR A 129 2.82 -12.27 6.38
C TYR A 129 3.90 -11.79 5.40
N SER A 130 5.12 -11.57 5.87
CA SER A 130 6.26 -11.23 5.03
C SER A 130 6.53 -12.30 3.95
N LYS A 131 6.52 -13.58 4.30
CA LYS A 131 6.68 -14.70 3.35
C LYS A 131 5.52 -14.79 2.36
N LYS A 132 4.28 -14.57 2.81
CA LYS A 132 3.10 -14.51 1.91
C LYS A 132 3.24 -13.36 0.91
N SER A 133 3.67 -12.20 1.37
CA SER A 133 3.95 -11.04 0.52
C SER A 133 4.98 -11.35 -0.56
N LEU A 134 6.13 -11.94 -0.20
CA LEU A 134 7.15 -12.35 -1.17
C LEU A 134 6.60 -13.31 -2.24
N SER A 135 5.78 -14.29 -1.85
CA SER A 135 5.12 -15.20 -2.78
C SER A 135 4.21 -14.46 -3.77
N LEU A 136 3.43 -13.49 -3.28
CA LEU A 136 2.53 -12.69 -4.09
C LEU A 136 3.31 -11.75 -5.02
N TYR A 137 4.37 -11.09 -4.56
CA TYR A 137 5.22 -10.26 -5.41
C TYR A 137 5.90 -11.07 -6.53
N ASN A 138 6.36 -12.29 -6.27
CA ASN A 138 6.88 -13.17 -7.32
C ASN A 138 5.81 -13.44 -8.39
N ARG A 139 4.55 -13.69 -7.98
CA ARG A 139 3.44 -13.87 -8.94
C ARG A 139 3.15 -12.57 -9.70
N ALA A 140 3.19 -11.41 -9.03
CA ALA A 140 3.00 -10.11 -9.69
C ALA A 140 4.08 -9.86 -10.76
N CYS A 141 5.36 -10.19 -10.50
CA CYS A 141 6.42 -10.10 -11.51
C CYS A 141 6.11 -10.94 -12.76
N MET A 142 5.53 -12.15 -12.61
CA MET A 142 5.14 -12.98 -13.76
C MET A 142 4.02 -12.33 -14.60
N LEU A 143 3.19 -11.50 -13.98
CA LEU A 143 2.05 -10.84 -14.60
C LEU A 143 2.31 -9.37 -14.95
N ILE A 144 3.54 -8.89 -14.83
CA ILE A 144 3.91 -7.47 -14.99
C ILE A 144 3.45 -6.86 -16.32
N LYS A 145 3.31 -7.65 -17.36
CA LYS A 145 2.80 -7.22 -18.68
C LYS A 145 1.33 -6.72 -18.62
N GLN A 146 0.57 -7.08 -17.59
CA GLN A 146 -0.80 -6.59 -17.38
C GLN A 146 -0.82 -5.22 -16.69
N ASN A 147 0.32 -4.78 -16.14
CA ASN A 147 0.40 -3.51 -15.43
C ASN A 147 0.27 -2.34 -16.40
N ALA A 148 -0.62 -1.39 -16.05
CA ALA A 148 -0.80 -0.14 -16.77
C ALA A 148 -0.25 1.09 -16.01
N ASP A 149 0.16 0.91 -14.75
CA ASP A 149 0.69 1.99 -13.92
C ASP A 149 2.19 2.19 -14.21
N PRO A 150 2.62 3.34 -14.74
CA PRO A 150 4.02 3.60 -15.08
C PRO A 150 4.94 3.66 -13.85
N GLU A 151 4.39 3.89 -12.64
CA GLU A 151 5.17 3.94 -11.41
C GLU A 151 5.50 2.55 -10.86
N ILE A 152 4.81 1.51 -11.35
CA ILE A 152 5.04 0.13 -10.94
C ILE A 152 5.84 -0.59 -12.02
N SER A 153 7.01 -1.08 -11.69
CA SER A 153 7.91 -1.82 -12.58
C SER A 153 8.40 -3.11 -11.91
N ASP A 154 8.94 -4.05 -12.70
CA ASP A 154 9.61 -5.25 -12.15
C ASP A 154 10.73 -4.84 -11.18
N ILE A 155 11.44 -3.76 -11.48
CA ILE A 155 12.52 -3.24 -10.63
C ILE A 155 11.97 -2.72 -9.30
N SER A 156 10.86 -1.94 -9.33
CA SER A 156 10.25 -1.42 -8.09
C SER A 156 9.71 -2.55 -7.22
N ILE A 157 9.08 -3.57 -7.81
CA ILE A 157 8.60 -4.75 -7.08
C ILE A 157 9.77 -5.51 -6.44
N ARG A 158 10.86 -5.73 -7.16
CA ARG A 158 12.05 -6.40 -6.62
C ARG A 158 12.72 -5.60 -5.50
N LYS A 159 12.69 -4.29 -5.55
CA LYS A 159 13.15 -3.44 -4.46
C LYS A 159 12.31 -3.62 -3.20
N GLU A 160 10.97 -3.70 -3.32
CA GLU A 160 10.08 -4.05 -2.21
C GLU A 160 10.40 -5.43 -1.62
N MET A 161 10.61 -6.44 -2.49
CA MET A 161 11.01 -7.79 -2.06
C MET A 161 12.34 -7.79 -1.31
N ALA A 162 13.31 -7.04 -1.80
CA ALA A 162 14.61 -6.88 -1.12
C ALA A 162 14.41 -6.29 0.28
N GLY A 163 13.60 -5.24 0.42
CA GLY A 163 13.26 -4.64 1.72
C GLY A 163 12.66 -5.65 2.69
N ILE A 164 11.79 -6.55 2.22
CA ILE A 164 11.21 -7.62 3.05
C ILE A 164 12.30 -8.62 3.49
N HIS A 165 13.20 -9.04 2.60
CA HIS A 165 14.32 -9.93 2.97
C HIS A 165 15.22 -9.27 4.02
N LEU A 166 15.54 -7.98 3.85
CA LEU A 166 16.35 -7.23 4.84
C LEU A 166 15.65 -7.18 6.21
N ALA A 167 14.34 -6.93 6.23
CA ALA A 167 13.57 -6.91 7.48
C ALA A 167 13.45 -8.29 8.16
N LEU A 168 13.54 -9.37 7.39
CA LEU A 168 13.61 -10.74 7.91
C LEU A 168 15.01 -11.15 8.37
N GLY A 169 16.03 -10.27 8.25
CA GLY A 169 17.43 -10.59 8.56
C GLY A 169 18.13 -11.41 7.48
N GLU A 170 17.51 -11.62 6.34
CA GLU A 170 18.09 -12.33 5.19
C GLU A 170 18.91 -11.37 4.31
N TYR A 171 19.93 -10.74 4.91
CA TYR A 171 20.69 -9.63 4.32
C TYR A 171 21.32 -9.98 2.98
N ASP A 172 21.95 -11.15 2.86
CA ASP A 172 22.60 -11.58 1.61
C ASP A 172 21.63 -11.62 0.44
N LYS A 173 20.43 -12.18 0.65
CA LYS A 173 19.38 -12.25 -0.37
C LYS A 173 18.87 -10.85 -0.76
N GLY A 174 18.62 -10.01 0.26
CA GLY A 174 18.17 -8.64 0.03
C GLY A 174 19.17 -7.84 -0.79
N ILE A 175 20.46 -7.88 -0.40
CA ILE A 175 21.56 -7.20 -1.10
C ILE A 175 21.74 -7.76 -2.52
N GLU A 176 21.65 -9.07 -2.72
CA GLU A 176 21.76 -9.69 -4.05
C GLU A 176 20.65 -9.18 -4.99
N ILE A 177 19.40 -9.13 -4.52
CA ILE A 177 18.29 -8.61 -5.29
C ILE A 177 18.54 -7.13 -5.65
N LEU A 178 18.98 -6.31 -4.69
CA LEU A 178 19.28 -4.89 -4.92
C LEU A 178 20.41 -4.71 -5.93
N LYS A 179 21.47 -5.50 -5.86
CA LYS A 179 22.60 -5.44 -6.82
C LYS A 179 22.18 -5.82 -8.22
N ARG A 180 21.38 -6.88 -8.38
CA ARG A 180 20.90 -7.33 -9.70
C ARG A 180 19.93 -6.35 -10.36
N ASN A 181 19.19 -5.57 -9.56
CA ASN A 181 18.14 -4.64 -10.02
C ASN A 181 18.51 -3.20 -9.66
N ASN A 182 19.67 -2.72 -10.14
CA ASN A 182 20.26 -1.44 -9.75
C ASN A 182 20.54 -0.50 -10.94
N PRO A 183 19.52 -0.17 -11.77
CA PRO A 183 19.71 0.79 -12.83
C PRO A 183 20.07 2.14 -12.23
N CYS A 184 20.96 2.87 -12.92
CA CYS A 184 21.41 4.19 -12.49
C CYS A 184 21.86 4.26 -11.01
N ARG A 185 22.30 3.15 -10.44
CA ARG A 185 22.78 3.08 -9.05
C ARG A 185 21.73 3.41 -7.98
N MET A 186 20.43 3.36 -8.30
CA MET A 186 19.34 3.79 -7.43
C MET A 186 19.28 3.05 -6.08
N ASN A 187 19.91 1.88 -5.98
CA ASN A 187 19.94 1.07 -4.76
C ASN A 187 21.24 1.22 -3.95
N HIS A 188 22.22 2.01 -4.43
CA HIS A 188 23.48 2.21 -3.73
C HIS A 188 23.32 2.70 -2.28
N PRO A 189 22.43 3.67 -1.98
CA PRO A 189 22.23 4.11 -0.60
C PRO A 189 21.82 2.95 0.31
N LEU A 190 20.84 2.14 -0.11
CA LEU A 190 20.30 1.04 0.70
C LEU A 190 21.30 -0.12 0.83
N ILE A 191 22.03 -0.45 -0.25
CA ILE A 191 23.10 -1.46 -0.20
C ILE A 191 24.18 -1.04 0.79
N GLY A 192 24.70 0.20 0.67
CA GLY A 192 25.73 0.70 1.54
C GLY A 192 25.30 0.78 3.00
N GLN A 193 24.08 1.29 3.26
CA GLN A 193 23.53 1.32 4.61
C GLN A 193 23.43 -0.08 5.21
N THR A 194 22.91 -1.06 4.46
CA THR A 194 22.74 -2.44 4.94
C THR A 194 24.09 -3.09 5.24
N LEU A 195 25.08 -2.94 4.36
CA LEU A 195 26.44 -3.46 4.58
C LEU A 195 27.05 -2.88 5.85
N ALA A 196 26.97 -1.56 6.03
CA ALA A 196 27.56 -0.89 7.18
C ALA A 196 26.86 -1.23 8.50
N SER A 197 25.50 -1.22 8.53
CA SER A 197 24.74 -1.31 9.77
C SER A 197 24.38 -2.75 10.17
N SER A 198 24.06 -3.60 9.20
CA SER A 198 23.49 -4.94 9.48
C SER A 198 24.48 -6.06 9.19
N CYS A 199 25.36 -5.89 8.19
CA CYS A 199 26.36 -6.89 7.84
C CYS A 199 27.72 -6.64 8.53
N ASN A 200 27.87 -5.52 9.23
CA ASN A 200 29.14 -5.09 9.85
C ASN A 200 30.34 -5.09 8.86
N ASP A 201 30.06 -4.67 7.61
CA ASP A 201 31.04 -4.56 6.52
C ASP A 201 31.19 -3.08 6.07
N PRO A 202 31.87 -2.24 6.87
CA PRO A 202 32.05 -0.82 6.52
C PRO A 202 32.93 -0.64 5.27
N GLU A 203 33.90 -1.50 5.05
CA GLU A 203 34.78 -1.40 3.88
C GLU A 203 34.03 -1.69 2.57
N GLY A 204 33.17 -2.72 2.57
CA GLY A 204 32.29 -3.03 1.46
C GLY A 204 31.18 -1.97 1.25
N ALA A 205 30.80 -1.25 2.29
CA ALA A 205 29.76 -0.18 2.22
C ALA A 205 30.27 1.10 1.55
N LEU A 206 31.51 1.51 1.83
CA LEU A 206 32.07 2.82 1.42
C LEU A 206 31.98 3.08 -0.08
N PRO A 207 32.27 2.15 -1.00
CA PRO A 207 32.11 2.39 -2.43
C PRO A 207 30.67 2.75 -2.85
N TYR A 208 29.68 2.05 -2.26
CA TYR A 208 28.26 2.31 -2.55
C TYR A 208 27.81 3.67 -2.01
N LEU A 209 28.18 4.00 -0.76
CA LEU A 209 27.84 5.27 -0.11
C LEU A 209 28.52 6.46 -0.79
N SER A 210 29.79 6.32 -1.19
CA SER A 210 30.51 7.38 -1.90
C SER A 210 29.87 7.71 -3.26
N MET A 211 29.47 6.68 -4.00
CA MET A 211 28.77 6.89 -5.28
C MET A 211 27.37 7.46 -5.08
N ALA A 212 26.66 7.02 -4.03
CA ALA A 212 25.34 7.58 -3.69
C ALA A 212 25.45 9.07 -3.30
N LEU A 213 26.48 9.45 -2.56
CA LEU A 213 26.73 10.84 -2.20
C LEU A 213 27.04 11.70 -3.43
N LEU A 214 27.81 11.17 -4.39
CA LEU A 214 28.06 11.85 -5.64
C LEU A 214 26.76 12.06 -6.44
N ASP A 215 25.95 11.03 -6.60
CA ASP A 215 24.67 11.13 -7.30
C ASP A 215 23.72 12.12 -6.63
N LEU A 216 23.70 12.15 -5.29
CA LEU A 216 22.91 13.12 -4.51
C LEU A 216 23.37 14.57 -4.81
N THR A 217 24.69 14.84 -4.87
CA THR A 217 25.19 16.19 -5.15
C THR A 217 24.86 16.67 -6.55
N VAL A 218 24.88 15.76 -7.55
CA VAL A 218 24.45 16.07 -8.91
C VAL A 218 22.97 16.42 -8.95
N THR A 219 22.13 15.54 -8.39
CA THR A 219 20.66 15.76 -8.34
C THR A 219 20.31 17.03 -7.58
N HIS A 220 20.97 17.30 -6.45
CA HIS A 220 20.78 18.53 -5.68
C HIS A 220 21.02 19.79 -6.56
N MET A 221 22.10 19.82 -7.32
CA MET A 221 22.41 20.94 -8.23
C MET A 221 21.36 21.07 -9.33
N GLU A 222 20.97 19.97 -9.96
CA GLU A 222 19.95 19.97 -11.03
C GLU A 222 18.61 20.52 -10.53
N VAL A 223 18.15 20.09 -9.34
CA VAL A 223 16.92 20.57 -8.70
C VAL A 223 17.02 22.04 -8.35
N ALA A 224 18.13 22.48 -7.74
CA ALA A 224 18.36 23.88 -7.40
C ALA A 224 18.31 24.77 -8.66
N MET A 225 18.98 24.38 -9.74
CA MET A 225 18.95 25.10 -10.99
C MET A 225 17.57 25.15 -11.65
N GLY A 226 16.82 24.07 -11.57
CA GLY A 226 15.43 24.03 -12.06
C GLY A 226 14.54 25.06 -11.37
N TYR A 227 14.59 25.11 -10.03
CA TYR A 227 13.84 26.09 -9.23
C TYR A 227 14.30 27.52 -9.47
N LEU A 228 15.62 27.76 -9.52
CA LEU A 228 16.18 29.08 -9.82
C LEU A 228 15.66 29.62 -11.15
N ASN A 229 15.71 28.81 -12.20
CA ASN A 229 15.18 29.18 -13.51
C ASN A 229 13.68 29.51 -13.46
N ALA A 230 12.89 28.76 -12.68
CA ALA A 230 11.47 29.03 -12.50
C ALA A 230 11.23 30.35 -11.78
N PHE A 231 11.89 30.60 -10.64
CA PHE A 231 11.76 31.83 -9.87
C PHE A 231 12.25 33.07 -10.67
N CYS A 232 13.36 32.97 -11.37
CA CYS A 232 13.84 34.09 -12.21
C CYS A 232 12.83 34.41 -13.34
N LYS A 233 12.24 33.42 -14.00
CA LYS A 233 11.22 33.63 -15.04
C LYS A 233 9.94 34.27 -14.48
N THR A 234 9.57 33.96 -13.26
CA THR A 234 8.41 34.57 -12.57
C THR A 234 8.77 35.88 -11.86
N LYS A 235 10.04 36.31 -11.92
CA LYS A 235 10.58 37.50 -11.22
C LYS A 235 10.45 37.43 -9.70
N ASP A 236 10.42 36.22 -9.16
CA ASP A 236 10.38 35.95 -7.72
C ASP A 236 11.82 35.85 -7.17
N TYR A 237 12.52 36.98 -7.16
CA TYR A 237 13.93 37.03 -6.77
C TYR A 237 14.13 36.75 -5.27
N GLN A 238 13.15 36.99 -4.44
CA GLN A 238 13.23 36.69 -3.01
C GLN A 238 13.34 35.17 -2.77
N ASN A 239 12.48 34.37 -3.38
CA ASN A 239 12.54 32.92 -3.29
C ASN A 239 13.76 32.35 -4.04
N ALA A 240 14.18 32.97 -5.14
CA ALA A 240 15.40 32.60 -5.81
C ALA A 240 16.63 32.74 -4.92
N LEU A 241 16.81 33.86 -4.21
CA LEU A 241 17.90 34.06 -3.26
C LEU A 241 17.86 33.10 -2.08
N ALA A 242 16.67 32.90 -1.48
CA ALA A 242 16.50 31.94 -0.39
C ALA A 242 16.89 30.52 -0.80
N LEU A 243 16.58 30.13 -2.02
CA LEU A 243 16.95 28.82 -2.56
C LEU A 243 18.47 28.70 -2.79
N VAL A 244 19.12 29.76 -3.32
CA VAL A 244 20.59 29.76 -3.48
C VAL A 244 21.27 29.63 -2.11
N ASP A 245 20.81 30.37 -1.11
CA ASP A 245 21.35 30.32 0.26
C ASP A 245 21.16 28.90 0.87
N TRP A 246 19.99 28.28 0.65
CA TRP A 246 19.75 26.89 1.03
C TRP A 246 20.71 25.92 0.30
N ALA A 247 20.87 26.07 -1.00
CA ALA A 247 21.76 25.21 -1.78
C ALA A 247 23.23 25.37 -1.35
N LEU A 248 23.67 26.59 -1.07
CA LEU A 248 25.03 26.87 -0.58
C LEU A 248 25.28 26.22 0.79
N ALA A 249 24.30 26.17 1.67
CA ALA A 249 24.42 25.56 3.00
C ALA A 249 24.69 24.04 2.95
N PHE A 250 24.42 23.38 1.83
CA PHE A 250 24.62 21.94 1.66
C PHE A 250 26.10 21.54 1.54
N TYR A 251 26.95 22.37 0.94
CA TYR A 251 28.33 22.01 0.56
C TYR A 251 29.37 22.02 1.69
N PRO A 252 29.36 22.94 2.67
CA PRO A 252 30.45 23.07 3.65
C PRO A 252 30.74 21.78 4.42
N GLY A 253 29.71 21.00 4.76
CA GLY A 253 29.86 19.73 5.48
C GLY A 253 30.37 18.55 4.65
N LEU A 254 30.43 18.69 3.31
CA LEU A 254 30.82 17.64 2.38
C LEU A 254 32.22 17.85 1.80
N LYS A 255 32.85 19.00 2.07
CA LYS A 255 34.14 19.38 1.51
C LYS A 255 35.31 18.86 2.34
N ASN A 256 36.36 18.43 1.65
CA ASN A 256 37.65 18.25 2.29
C ASN A 256 38.41 19.59 2.24
N PRO A 257 38.76 20.21 3.38
CA PRO A 257 39.44 21.49 3.43
C PRO A 257 40.82 21.49 2.70
N GLU A 258 41.47 20.32 2.62
CA GLU A 258 42.81 20.18 2.09
C GLU A 258 42.86 19.88 0.57
N LYS A 259 41.73 19.51 -0.03
CA LYS A 259 41.67 19.09 -1.43
C LYS A 259 40.50 19.72 -2.17
N ARG A 260 40.80 20.42 -3.26
CA ARG A 260 39.75 20.90 -4.17
C ARG A 260 38.99 19.74 -4.80
N SER A 261 37.68 19.87 -4.85
CA SER A 261 36.77 18.86 -5.34
C SER A 261 35.76 19.46 -6.33
N TYR A 262 34.93 18.62 -6.92
CA TYR A 262 33.79 19.04 -7.72
C TYR A 262 32.80 19.94 -6.91
N MET A 263 32.74 19.76 -5.61
CA MET A 263 31.86 20.55 -4.71
C MET A 263 32.29 22.00 -4.62
N ASP A 264 33.59 22.29 -4.70
CA ASP A 264 34.10 23.68 -4.73
C ASP A 264 33.68 24.42 -6.00
N LYS A 265 33.57 23.69 -7.13
CA LYS A 265 33.10 24.29 -8.40
C LYS A 265 31.61 24.61 -8.32
N ASN A 266 30.81 23.71 -7.77
CA ASN A 266 29.38 23.90 -7.59
C ASN A 266 29.08 25.08 -6.65
N GLU A 267 29.79 25.16 -5.54
CA GLU A 267 29.66 26.27 -4.60
C GLU A 267 30.04 27.61 -5.23
N ALA A 268 31.17 27.68 -5.91
CA ALA A 268 31.59 28.88 -6.62
C ALA A 268 30.58 29.35 -7.68
N PHE A 269 29.97 28.40 -8.38
CA PHE A 269 28.91 28.67 -9.36
C PHE A 269 27.64 29.24 -8.69
N LEU A 270 27.22 28.70 -7.56
CA LEU A 270 26.07 29.21 -6.80
C LEU A 270 26.35 30.61 -6.25
N TRP A 271 27.57 30.91 -5.80
CA TRP A 271 27.95 32.25 -5.37
C TRP A 271 27.88 33.28 -6.50
N ALA A 272 28.29 32.89 -7.72
CA ALA A 272 28.14 33.75 -8.90
C ALA A 272 26.68 34.05 -9.22
N ILE A 273 25.80 33.01 -9.21
CA ILE A 273 24.35 33.20 -9.42
C ILE A 273 23.75 34.10 -8.35
N ARG A 274 24.14 33.92 -7.08
CA ARG A 274 23.68 34.77 -5.99
C ARG A 274 23.97 36.25 -6.25
N ALA A 275 25.16 36.53 -6.73
CA ALA A 275 25.56 37.90 -7.05
C ALA A 275 24.79 38.48 -8.24
N ASP A 276 24.43 37.65 -9.22
CA ASP A 276 23.65 38.10 -10.39
C ASP A 276 22.18 38.39 -10.08
N ILE A 277 21.62 37.78 -9.00
CA ILE A 277 20.22 37.97 -8.60
C ILE A 277 20.07 39.22 -7.69
N GLN A 278 21.11 39.58 -6.93
CA GLN A 278 21.14 40.79 -6.06
C GLN A 278 21.20 42.07 -6.87
#